data_21f5afffdedde3514c9c150a6f94d17a
#
_entry.id   21f5afffdedde3514c9c150a6f94d17a
#
_cell.length_a   1.000
_cell.length_b   1.000
_cell.length_c   1.000
_cell.angle_alpha   90.00
_cell.angle_beta   90.00
_cell.angle_gamma   90.00
#
_symmetry.space_group_name_H-M   'P 1'
#
loop_
_entity.id
_entity.type
_entity.pdbx_description
1 polymer ?
#
loop_
_entity_poly.entity_id
_entity_poly.type
_entity_poly.pdbx_seq_one_letter_code
_entity_poly.pdbx_strand_id
1 'polypeptide(L)'
;MMRALYSGISGLRVHQVQMDVIGNNIANVNTVAFKASRVTFQEILNQTLRSASAPSQVGGRGGTNPQQIGLGVSLGSIDVLHTRTGVQRTDKATDLAIDGEGFFIVTDGTNEYYTRAGNFDIDLLGNLVYPGGLRVLGWNTLITDPETGVQYVDTTGAPGPINLSNLSMPARATDMIRFEGNLDANVAVGKEVQYSFSVFDSLGNEHKLNYIFTKQAPNVWSWKIVPAPQAGAETYTVEQPAGGTLARNPVTIDGANRPILYAHDIKSLSVETPSGVNQYQFTVVNDQNEFNARLSTLGSGQAVILVNGTDSVQVAFGDDLPVNSRIRIEYNNFAVSHVVPMVDVDASVPGRAAGYDWNNDGIEDIPAGQAHGVLIFGEDGRLVQSLMNSDLTIVMNPEVSGAADIFLRRENVQFDPIKFTQYADATTVKAMKTGYAAGILNSISIDSEGRVIGYYTNGQSREDAVLAIAIFNNPGGLNKVGNNLYQPSTNSGYPVYGRAGVGGRGTIIAGALEMSNVDLAKEFTDMIVAQRGFQANSRIITVADEMLQELVNLKR
;
A
#
# COMPACT_ATOMS: atom_id res chain seq x y z
N MET A 1 15.73 65.09 36.38
CA MET A 1 14.45 64.45 36.80
C MET A 1 13.60 64.05 35.62
N MET A 2 13.29 64.90 34.64
CA MET A 2 12.50 64.51 33.44
C MET A 2 13.07 63.26 32.70
N ARG A 3 14.41 63.16 32.58
CA ARG A 3 15.05 61.97 31.94
C ARG A 3 14.81 60.68 32.72
N ALA A 4 14.83 60.76 34.06
CA ALA A 4 14.55 59.58 34.91
C ALA A 4 13.10 59.09 34.77
N LEU A 5 12.15 60.08 34.63
CA LEU A 5 10.73 59.75 34.34
C LEU A 5 10.58 59.05 32.99
N TYR A 6 11.19 59.56 31.91
CA TYR A 6 11.12 58.93 30.59
C TYR A 6 11.76 57.54 30.58
N SER A 7 12.92 57.35 31.23
CA SER A 7 13.57 56.06 31.38
C SER A 7 12.69 55.08 32.17
N GLY A 8 12.04 55.52 33.27
CA GLY A 8 11.11 54.71 34.04
C GLY A 8 9.87 54.31 33.24
N ILE A 9 9.28 55.24 32.48
CA ILE A 9 8.10 54.96 31.62
C ILE A 9 8.47 53.96 30.53
N SER A 10 9.64 54.10 29.87
CA SER A 10 10.09 53.15 28.86
C SER A 10 10.28 51.75 29.45
N GLY A 11 10.90 51.64 30.64
CA GLY A 11 11.07 50.38 31.35
C GLY A 11 9.72 49.71 31.73
N LEU A 12 8.74 50.53 32.21
CA LEU A 12 7.40 50.00 32.51
C LEU A 12 6.74 49.36 31.28
N ARG A 13 6.75 50.07 30.13
CA ARG A 13 6.15 49.56 28.89
C ARG A 13 6.78 48.23 28.44
N VAL A 14 8.08 48.13 28.51
CA VAL A 14 8.80 46.95 28.05
C VAL A 14 8.56 45.75 28.99
N HIS A 15 8.56 45.96 30.32
CA HIS A 15 8.23 44.92 31.27
C HIS A 15 6.75 44.49 31.18
N GLN A 16 5.82 45.42 30.82
CA GLN A 16 4.43 45.05 30.56
C GLN A 16 4.34 44.08 29.36
N VAL A 17 4.95 44.41 28.21
CA VAL A 17 4.99 43.53 27.05
C VAL A 17 5.63 42.17 27.38
N GLN A 18 6.69 42.20 28.21
CA GLN A 18 7.32 40.95 28.67
C GLN A 18 6.34 40.09 29.49
N MET A 19 5.57 40.68 30.42
CA MET A 19 4.55 39.96 31.20
C MET A 19 3.43 39.43 30.31
N ASP A 20 3.00 40.15 29.29
CA ASP A 20 1.98 39.73 28.35
C ASP A 20 2.45 38.49 27.56
N VAL A 21 3.71 38.45 27.09
CA VAL A 21 4.30 37.32 26.39
C VAL A 21 4.47 36.12 27.31
N ILE A 22 4.98 36.32 28.54
CA ILE A 22 5.12 35.23 29.52
C ILE A 22 3.76 34.65 29.88
N GLY A 23 2.73 35.52 30.09
CA GLY A 23 1.37 35.09 30.36
C GLY A 23 0.79 34.21 29.23
N ASN A 24 1.05 34.61 27.98
CA ASN A 24 0.67 33.81 26.81
C ASN A 24 1.41 32.45 26.77
N ASN A 25 2.71 32.43 27.06
CA ASN A 25 3.48 31.19 27.11
C ASN A 25 2.91 30.21 28.16
N ILE A 26 2.65 30.72 29.38
CA ILE A 26 2.08 29.93 30.49
C ILE A 26 0.69 29.38 30.12
N ALA A 27 -0.17 30.21 29.52
CA ALA A 27 -1.51 29.80 29.11
C ALA A 27 -1.50 28.65 28.09
N ASN A 28 -0.44 28.56 27.27
CA ASN A 28 -0.30 27.58 26.19
C ASN A 28 0.67 26.41 26.51
N VAL A 29 0.98 26.15 27.77
CA VAL A 29 1.88 25.06 28.17
C VAL A 29 1.37 23.68 27.76
N ASN A 30 0.06 23.47 27.78
CA ASN A 30 -0.61 22.22 27.38
C ASN A 30 -1.09 22.22 25.93
N THR A 31 -0.81 23.27 25.16
CA THR A 31 -1.22 23.36 23.76
C THR A 31 -0.23 22.58 22.88
N VAL A 32 -0.76 21.62 22.10
CA VAL A 32 0.05 20.77 21.21
C VAL A 32 0.90 21.62 20.27
N ALA A 33 2.19 21.33 20.19
CA ALA A 33 3.17 22.00 19.32
C ALA A 33 3.27 23.51 19.47
N PHE A 34 2.82 24.08 20.60
CA PHE A 34 3.01 25.49 20.85
C PHE A 34 4.49 25.84 20.97
N LYS A 35 4.88 26.96 20.38
CA LYS A 35 6.25 27.49 20.45
C LYS A 35 6.25 28.80 21.23
N ALA A 36 7.01 28.77 22.33
CA ALA A 36 7.18 29.93 23.23
C ALA A 36 7.76 31.13 22.50
N SER A 37 7.32 32.31 22.89
CA SER A 37 7.89 33.56 22.41
C SER A 37 8.79 34.15 23.48
N ARG A 38 9.88 34.81 23.07
CA ARG A 38 10.84 35.47 23.93
C ARG A 38 10.91 36.94 23.57
N VAL A 39 10.97 37.81 24.57
CA VAL A 39 11.14 39.28 24.42
C VAL A 39 12.60 39.63 24.62
N THR A 40 13.16 40.45 23.73
CA THR A 40 14.50 41.02 23.89
C THR A 40 14.40 42.56 24.03
N PHE A 41 15.30 43.13 24.79
CA PHE A 41 15.36 44.58 25.05
C PHE A 41 16.57 45.18 24.37
N GLN A 42 16.44 46.44 23.96
CA GLN A 42 17.56 47.23 23.44
C GLN A 42 17.57 48.64 24.06
N GLU A 43 18.74 49.17 24.26
CA GLU A 43 18.92 50.57 24.68
C GLU A 43 18.50 51.51 23.56
N ILE A 44 17.77 52.61 23.91
CA ILE A 44 17.22 53.53 22.89
C ILE A 44 18.33 54.41 22.32
N LEU A 45 18.93 55.26 23.14
CA LEU A 45 19.91 56.27 22.73
C LEU A 45 20.76 56.70 23.94
N ASN A 46 22.05 56.92 23.72
CA ASN A 46 22.95 57.49 24.70
C ASN A 46 23.25 58.97 24.37
N GLN A 47 22.94 59.87 25.31
CA GLN A 47 23.34 61.27 25.20
C GLN A 47 24.77 61.45 25.69
N THR A 48 25.68 61.90 24.81
CA THR A 48 27.07 62.16 25.16
C THR A 48 27.14 63.57 25.83
N LEU A 49 27.48 63.61 27.12
CA LEU A 49 27.74 64.82 27.89
C LEU A 49 29.13 65.38 27.62
N ARG A 50 30.09 64.51 27.44
CA ARG A 50 31.47 64.82 27.12
C ARG A 50 32.06 63.81 26.16
N SER A 51 32.64 64.28 25.08
CA SER A 51 33.32 63.41 24.11
C SER A 51 34.66 62.88 24.63
N ALA A 52 35.08 61.75 24.11
CA ALA A 52 36.39 61.23 24.36
C ALA A 52 37.50 62.14 23.81
N SER A 53 38.63 62.27 24.50
CA SER A 53 39.79 62.93 23.95
C SER A 53 40.98 61.97 23.93
N ALA A 54 41.79 62.03 22.89
CA ALA A 54 43.01 61.26 22.78
C ALA A 54 44.11 61.78 23.73
N PRO A 55 45.02 60.94 24.21
CA PRO A 55 46.17 61.41 24.96
C PRO A 55 47.07 62.25 24.05
N SER A 56 47.55 63.39 24.59
CA SER A 56 48.49 64.25 23.88
C SER A 56 49.92 63.94 24.26
N GLN A 57 50.72 63.51 23.25
CA GLN A 57 52.14 63.23 23.45
C GLN A 57 52.95 64.49 23.73
N VAL A 58 52.48 65.74 23.37
CA VAL A 58 53.21 66.97 23.47
C VAL A 58 52.82 67.81 24.70
N GLY A 59 51.71 67.45 25.37
CA GLY A 59 51.20 68.32 26.49
C GLY A 59 51.03 67.62 27.83
N GLY A 60 51.51 66.35 28.01
CA GLY A 60 51.43 65.61 29.28
C GLY A 60 50.01 65.32 29.80
N ARG A 61 48.97 65.54 29.02
CA ARG A 61 47.59 65.21 29.41
C ARG A 61 47.20 63.82 28.89
N GLY A 62 46.75 62.95 29.77
CA GLY A 62 46.15 61.64 29.43
C GLY A 62 44.82 61.84 28.67
N GLY A 63 44.42 60.81 27.90
CA GLY A 63 43.14 60.71 27.23
C GLY A 63 42.00 60.63 28.24
N THR A 64 40.83 61.14 27.87
CA THR A 64 39.60 61.04 28.69
C THR A 64 38.54 60.22 28.00
N ASN A 65 37.90 59.32 28.77
CA ASN A 65 36.77 58.53 28.27
C ASN A 65 35.51 59.39 28.07
N PRO A 66 34.62 59.00 27.15
CA PRO A 66 33.36 59.67 26.94
C PRO A 66 32.47 59.51 28.18
N GLN A 67 31.69 60.56 28.49
CA GLN A 67 30.65 60.52 29.51
C GLN A 67 29.29 60.52 28.79
N GLN A 68 28.55 59.40 28.95
CA GLN A 68 27.28 59.18 28.25
C GLN A 68 26.19 58.79 29.26
N ILE A 69 24.98 59.18 29.01
CA ILE A 69 23.77 58.84 29.79
C ILE A 69 22.75 58.25 28.85
N GLY A 70 22.28 57.02 29.16
CA GLY A 70 21.21 56.34 28.45
C GLY A 70 19.85 57.03 28.69
N LEU A 71 18.99 57.03 27.68
CA LEU A 71 17.65 57.63 27.71
C LEU A 71 16.51 56.65 27.91
N GLY A 72 16.84 55.37 28.19
CA GLY A 72 15.85 54.33 28.46
C GLY A 72 16.03 53.09 27.60
N VAL A 73 15.00 52.25 27.58
CA VAL A 73 14.97 50.93 26.92
C VAL A 73 13.79 50.89 25.95
N SER A 74 13.96 50.17 24.84
CA SER A 74 12.89 49.84 23.89
C SER A 74 12.78 48.34 23.71
N LEU A 75 11.67 47.91 23.14
CA LEU A 75 11.49 46.56 22.67
C LEU A 75 12.46 46.30 21.50
N GLY A 76 13.33 45.28 21.61
CA GLY A 76 14.21 44.87 20.53
C GLY A 76 13.48 43.93 19.55
N SER A 77 13.06 42.78 20.04
CA SER A 77 12.32 41.78 19.23
C SER A 77 11.39 40.93 20.12
N ILE A 78 10.42 40.30 19.47
CA ILE A 78 9.64 39.18 20.04
C ILE A 78 9.89 37.98 19.14
N ASP A 79 10.75 37.09 19.59
CA ASP A 79 11.19 35.94 18.80
C ASP A 79 10.38 34.70 19.17
N VAL A 80 9.98 33.90 18.16
CA VAL A 80 9.39 32.57 18.37
C VAL A 80 10.50 31.53 18.42
N LEU A 81 10.50 30.75 19.48
CA LEU A 81 11.53 29.70 19.68
C LEU A 81 11.10 28.38 19.05
N HIS A 82 11.61 28.07 17.86
CA HIS A 82 11.34 26.80 17.15
C HIS A 82 12.23 25.67 17.65
N THR A 83 12.44 25.57 18.98
CA THR A 83 13.21 24.48 19.57
C THR A 83 12.40 23.20 19.59
N ARG A 84 13.08 22.04 19.47
CA ARG A 84 12.50 20.72 19.62
C ARG A 84 12.03 20.47 21.05
N THR A 85 10.98 19.67 21.18
CA THR A 85 10.43 19.26 22.49
C THR A 85 10.19 17.75 22.49
N GLY A 86 9.90 17.22 23.68
CA GLY A 86 9.46 15.84 23.83
C GLY A 86 8.13 15.58 23.10
N VAL A 87 7.88 14.34 22.80
CA VAL A 87 6.61 13.87 22.21
C VAL A 87 5.79 13.12 23.26
N GLN A 88 4.48 13.34 23.24
CA GLN A 88 3.53 12.59 24.05
C GLN A 88 2.85 11.54 23.19
N ARG A 89 2.89 10.27 23.59
CA ARG A 89 2.19 9.19 22.90
C ARG A 89 0.69 9.28 23.12
N THR A 90 -0.08 9.06 22.06
CA THR A 90 -1.54 9.08 22.05
C THR A 90 -2.13 7.77 21.53
N ASP A 91 -1.30 6.93 20.90
CA ASP A 91 -1.67 5.66 20.27
C ASP A 91 -2.75 5.78 19.16
N LYS A 92 -3.08 7.00 18.72
CA LYS A 92 -3.94 7.28 17.58
C LYS A 92 -3.07 7.37 16.32
N ALA A 93 -3.31 6.52 15.33
CA ALA A 93 -2.49 6.43 14.11
C ALA A 93 -2.38 7.73 13.30
N THR A 94 -3.37 8.62 13.41
CA THR A 94 -3.42 9.91 12.72
C THR A 94 -2.75 11.05 13.50
N ASP A 95 -2.35 10.82 14.76
CA ASP A 95 -1.58 11.79 15.53
C ASP A 95 -0.09 11.65 15.17
N LEU A 96 0.50 12.75 14.74
CA LEU A 96 1.84 12.78 14.19
C LEU A 96 2.72 13.83 14.86
N ALA A 97 3.97 13.53 15.07
CA ALA A 97 4.98 14.50 15.50
C ALA A 97 6.17 14.49 14.53
N ILE A 98 6.79 15.64 14.31
CA ILE A 98 8.01 15.74 13.50
C ILE A 98 9.22 15.74 14.43
N ASP A 99 10.07 14.73 14.32
CA ASP A 99 11.37 14.67 14.98
C ASP A 99 12.43 15.27 14.06
N GLY A 100 12.66 16.54 14.19
CA GLY A 100 13.56 17.30 13.34
C GLY A 100 13.02 18.63 12.88
N GLU A 101 13.62 19.15 11.83
CA GLU A 101 13.20 20.39 11.18
C GLU A 101 12.04 20.12 10.20
N GLY A 102 11.11 21.08 10.11
CA GLY A 102 10.01 21.03 9.14
C GLY A 102 8.65 21.36 9.76
N PHE A 103 7.65 21.47 8.90
CA PHE A 103 6.26 21.78 9.25
C PHE A 103 5.34 20.93 8.40
N PHE A 104 4.24 20.46 8.95
CA PHE A 104 3.12 19.95 8.18
C PHE A 104 2.50 21.08 7.38
N ILE A 105 1.98 20.76 6.22
CA ILE A 105 1.35 21.70 5.31
C ILE A 105 -0.14 21.45 5.33
N VAL A 106 -0.92 22.48 5.56
CA VAL A 106 -2.38 22.41 5.55
C VAL A 106 -2.97 23.54 4.70
N THR A 107 -4.11 23.29 4.07
CA THR A 107 -4.73 24.26 3.17
C THR A 107 -6.22 24.43 3.42
N ASP A 108 -6.73 25.63 3.18
CA ASP A 108 -8.16 25.95 3.10
C ASP A 108 -8.69 25.83 1.65
N GLY A 109 -7.83 25.45 0.70
CA GLY A 109 -8.12 25.38 -0.73
C GLY A 109 -7.62 26.59 -1.52
N THR A 110 -7.35 27.71 -0.85
CA THR A 110 -6.83 28.95 -1.45
C THR A 110 -5.43 29.28 -0.93
N ASN A 111 -5.24 29.16 0.38
CA ASN A 111 -3.97 29.47 1.04
C ASN A 111 -3.38 28.23 1.68
N GLU A 112 -2.06 28.23 1.79
CA GLU A 112 -1.31 27.22 2.52
C GLU A 112 -0.87 27.77 3.87
N TYR A 113 -1.00 26.94 4.88
CA TYR A 113 -0.56 27.21 6.24
C TYR A 113 0.39 26.10 6.68
N TYR A 114 1.25 26.42 7.61
CA TYR A 114 2.27 25.52 8.11
C TYR A 114 2.09 25.32 9.61
N THR A 115 2.22 24.10 10.06
CA THR A 115 2.02 23.78 11.48
C THR A 115 2.96 22.67 11.95
N ARG A 116 3.28 22.71 13.26
CA ARG A 116 3.94 21.60 13.94
C ARG A 116 2.95 20.68 14.65
N ALA A 117 1.71 21.12 14.80
CA ALA A 117 0.67 20.32 15.42
C ALA A 117 0.14 19.27 14.44
N GLY A 118 0.32 18.01 14.79
CA GLY A 118 -0.05 16.87 13.96
C GLY A 118 -1.26 16.10 14.49
N ASN A 119 -2.17 16.74 15.20
CA ASN A 119 -3.41 16.15 15.69
C ASN A 119 -4.46 16.09 14.56
N PHE A 120 -4.21 15.20 13.59
CA PHE A 120 -5.05 15.04 12.42
C PHE A 120 -6.22 14.07 12.65
N ASP A 121 -7.23 14.23 11.81
CA ASP A 121 -8.41 13.35 11.76
C ASP A 121 -8.80 13.06 10.31
N ILE A 122 -9.71 12.11 10.11
CA ILE A 122 -10.22 11.78 8.79
C ILE A 122 -11.68 12.23 8.72
N ASP A 123 -12.03 13.05 7.73
CA ASP A 123 -13.39 13.52 7.52
C ASP A 123 -14.27 12.45 6.83
N LEU A 124 -15.58 12.74 6.68
CA LEU A 124 -16.54 11.85 6.03
C LEU A 124 -16.17 11.56 4.55
N LEU A 125 -15.45 12.46 3.91
CA LEU A 125 -15.00 12.31 2.52
C LEU A 125 -13.62 11.65 2.44
N GLY A 126 -13.04 11.20 3.56
CA GLY A 126 -11.74 10.55 3.63
C GLY A 126 -10.54 11.50 3.53
N ASN A 127 -10.74 12.82 3.60
CA ASN A 127 -9.61 13.73 3.64
C ASN A 127 -8.94 13.70 5.01
N LEU A 128 -7.62 13.74 5.01
CA LEU A 128 -6.85 13.97 6.23
C LEU A 128 -6.93 15.45 6.57
N VAL A 129 -7.51 15.79 7.74
CA VAL A 129 -7.81 17.17 8.13
C VAL A 129 -7.17 17.56 9.46
N TYR A 130 -6.79 18.83 9.56
CA TYR A 130 -6.39 19.51 10.79
C TYR A 130 -7.63 20.06 11.51
N PRO A 131 -7.64 20.19 12.84
CA PRO A 131 -8.73 20.86 13.56
C PRO A 131 -9.09 22.22 12.94
N GLY A 132 -10.37 22.41 12.64
CA GLY A 132 -10.84 23.57 11.88
C GLY A 132 -11.11 23.30 10.39
N GLY A 133 -10.94 22.05 9.93
CA GLY A 133 -11.33 21.61 8.58
C GLY A 133 -10.30 21.90 7.48
N LEU A 134 -9.08 22.29 7.85
CA LEU A 134 -7.99 22.46 6.88
C LEU A 134 -7.46 21.09 6.43
N ARG A 135 -7.29 20.89 5.11
CA ARG A 135 -6.80 19.63 4.55
C ARG A 135 -5.28 19.55 4.60
N VAL A 136 -4.77 18.39 4.98
CA VAL A 136 -3.32 18.13 5.01
C VAL A 136 -2.83 17.86 3.59
N LEU A 137 -1.69 18.44 3.22
CA LEU A 137 -1.09 18.27 1.92
C LEU A 137 -0.01 17.18 1.91
N GLY A 138 0.03 16.47 0.79
CA GLY A 138 0.99 15.44 0.48
C GLY A 138 0.85 14.97 -0.96
N TRP A 139 1.35 13.80 -1.27
CA TRP A 139 1.23 13.18 -2.58
C TRP A 139 0.37 11.92 -2.47
N ASN A 140 -0.56 11.73 -3.38
CA ASN A 140 -1.47 10.58 -3.46
C ASN A 140 -1.66 10.07 -4.89
N THR A 141 -0.84 10.54 -5.84
CA THR A 141 -0.84 10.06 -7.23
C THR A 141 -0.06 8.77 -7.30
N LEU A 142 -0.75 7.67 -7.63
CA LEU A 142 -0.14 6.35 -7.79
C LEU A 142 0.41 6.18 -9.21
N ILE A 143 1.64 5.75 -9.31
CA ILE A 143 2.28 5.32 -10.56
C ILE A 143 2.55 3.82 -10.44
N THR A 144 2.30 3.08 -11.53
CA THR A 144 2.62 1.66 -11.61
C THR A 144 3.98 1.51 -12.29
N ASP A 145 4.90 0.85 -11.63
CA ASP A 145 6.18 0.47 -12.23
C ASP A 145 5.92 -0.53 -13.38
N PRO A 146 6.33 -0.21 -14.61
CA PRO A 146 6.06 -1.07 -15.77
C PRO A 146 6.80 -2.42 -15.73
N GLU A 147 7.90 -2.53 -14.98
CA GLU A 147 8.68 -3.76 -14.89
C GLU A 147 8.17 -4.69 -13.78
N THR A 148 7.85 -4.14 -12.62
CA THR A 148 7.45 -4.92 -11.44
C THR A 148 5.93 -4.96 -11.24
N GLY A 149 5.17 -4.05 -11.88
CA GLY A 149 3.75 -3.87 -11.68
C GLY A 149 3.38 -3.39 -10.27
N VAL A 150 4.36 -2.97 -9.46
CA VAL A 150 4.15 -2.44 -8.12
C VAL A 150 3.73 -0.98 -8.21
N GLN A 151 2.70 -0.61 -7.46
CA GLN A 151 2.24 0.76 -7.37
C GLN A 151 2.98 1.50 -6.26
N TYR A 152 3.46 2.70 -6.53
CA TYR A 152 4.08 3.61 -5.57
C TYR A 152 3.60 5.05 -5.79
N VAL A 153 3.77 5.89 -4.78
CA VAL A 153 3.32 7.29 -4.84
C VAL A 153 4.36 8.16 -5.55
N ASP A 154 3.91 8.91 -6.54
CA ASP A 154 4.75 9.93 -7.21
C ASP A 154 4.90 11.17 -6.31
N THR A 155 6.13 11.47 -5.92
CA THR A 155 6.48 12.62 -5.09
C THR A 155 7.19 13.74 -5.85
N THR A 156 7.21 13.69 -7.19
CA THR A 156 7.92 14.68 -8.02
C THR A 156 7.09 15.95 -8.27
N GLY A 157 5.76 15.83 -8.16
CA GLY A 157 4.82 16.94 -8.36
C GLY A 157 4.65 17.86 -7.15
N ALA A 158 3.87 18.93 -7.30
CA ALA A 158 3.42 19.73 -6.18
C ALA A 158 2.51 18.92 -5.24
N PRO A 159 2.62 19.08 -3.91
CA PRO A 159 1.76 18.38 -2.97
C PRO A 159 0.31 18.84 -3.11
N GLY A 160 -0.64 17.91 -3.05
CA GLY A 160 -2.07 18.14 -3.06
C GLY A 160 -2.75 17.63 -1.78
N PRO A 161 -4.05 17.87 -1.58
CA PRO A 161 -4.79 17.35 -0.44
C PRO A 161 -4.77 15.82 -0.41
N ILE A 162 -4.43 15.23 0.74
CA ILE A 162 -4.48 13.78 0.94
C ILE A 162 -5.92 13.35 1.13
N ASN A 163 -6.39 12.46 0.26
CA ASN A 163 -7.71 11.83 0.35
C ASN A 163 -7.57 10.31 0.42
N LEU A 164 -8.11 9.74 1.47
CA LEU A 164 -8.09 8.30 1.77
C LEU A 164 -9.46 7.64 1.56
N SER A 165 -10.44 8.36 0.96
CA SER A 165 -11.74 7.80 0.66
C SER A 165 -11.69 6.88 -0.56
N ASN A 166 -12.54 5.86 -0.55
CA ASN A 166 -12.70 4.93 -1.67
C ASN A 166 -11.40 4.28 -2.16
N LEU A 167 -10.38 4.20 -1.29
CA LEU A 167 -9.19 3.45 -1.61
C LEU A 167 -9.55 1.97 -1.70
N SER A 168 -9.72 1.50 -2.92
CA SER A 168 -9.82 0.10 -3.25
C SER A 168 -8.54 -0.36 -3.91
N MET A 169 -8.12 -1.55 -3.56
CA MET A 169 -7.05 -2.22 -4.25
C MET A 169 -7.68 -3.06 -5.37
N PRO A 170 -7.45 -2.75 -6.65
CA PRO A 170 -7.99 -3.55 -7.73
C PRO A 170 -7.44 -4.97 -7.65
N ALA A 171 -8.21 -5.93 -8.15
CA ALA A 171 -7.74 -7.30 -8.29
C ALA A 171 -6.51 -7.36 -9.21
N ARG A 172 -5.62 -8.29 -8.92
CA ARG A 172 -4.46 -8.60 -9.75
C ARG A 172 -4.46 -10.06 -10.12
N ALA A 173 -4.43 -10.35 -11.42
CA ALA A 173 -4.25 -11.71 -11.90
C ALA A 173 -2.91 -12.29 -11.43
N THR A 174 -2.87 -13.59 -11.22
CA THR A 174 -1.65 -14.30 -10.86
C THR A 174 -0.73 -14.35 -12.08
N ASP A 175 0.44 -13.75 -11.97
CA ASP A 175 1.48 -13.72 -13.01
C ASP A 175 2.75 -14.49 -12.62
N MET A 176 2.91 -14.81 -11.31
CA MET A 176 4.03 -15.57 -10.79
C MET A 176 3.54 -16.60 -9.76
N ILE A 177 4.12 -17.78 -9.82
CA ILE A 177 3.93 -18.86 -8.83
C ILE A 177 5.29 -19.39 -8.42
N ARG A 178 5.56 -19.42 -7.11
CA ARG A 178 6.78 -19.97 -6.54
C ARG A 178 6.45 -21.13 -5.63
N PHE A 179 7.15 -22.23 -5.81
CA PHE A 179 6.97 -23.46 -5.03
C PHE A 179 8.09 -23.63 -4.01
N GLU A 180 7.70 -24.01 -2.80
CA GLU A 180 8.58 -24.36 -1.69
C GLU A 180 8.06 -25.65 -1.03
N GLY A 181 8.93 -26.40 -0.38
CA GLY A 181 8.57 -27.60 0.39
C GLY A 181 9.34 -28.84 0.00
N ASN A 182 8.81 -30.01 0.34
CA ASN A 182 9.46 -31.30 0.14
C ASN A 182 8.57 -32.23 -0.69
N LEU A 183 9.16 -32.99 -1.61
CA LEU A 183 8.57 -34.14 -2.24
C LEU A 183 9.14 -35.41 -1.58
N ASP A 184 8.29 -36.35 -1.15
CA ASP A 184 8.75 -37.59 -0.50
C ASP A 184 9.56 -38.46 -1.45
N ALA A 185 10.82 -38.68 -1.12
CA ALA A 185 11.73 -39.52 -1.88
C ALA A 185 11.30 -41.03 -1.92
N ASN A 186 10.48 -41.49 -0.97
CA ASN A 186 10.01 -42.86 -0.88
C ASN A 186 8.82 -43.17 -1.81
N VAL A 187 8.26 -42.16 -2.47
CA VAL A 187 7.19 -42.38 -3.46
C VAL A 187 7.70 -43.31 -4.58
N ALA A 188 6.91 -44.34 -4.92
CA ALA A 188 7.28 -45.28 -5.98
C ALA A 188 7.25 -44.59 -7.36
N VAL A 189 8.12 -45.02 -8.26
CA VAL A 189 8.13 -44.59 -9.67
C VAL A 189 6.76 -44.86 -10.31
N GLY A 190 6.25 -43.89 -11.08
CA GLY A 190 4.91 -43.91 -11.70
C GLY A 190 3.77 -43.46 -10.79
N LYS A 191 4.03 -43.16 -9.51
CA LYS A 191 3.02 -42.61 -8.59
C LYS A 191 2.89 -41.10 -8.73
N GLU A 192 1.64 -40.64 -8.64
CA GLU A 192 1.28 -39.22 -8.65
C GLU A 192 1.07 -38.69 -7.23
N VAL A 193 1.56 -37.46 -7.00
CA VAL A 193 1.32 -36.67 -5.79
C VAL A 193 0.63 -35.40 -6.21
N GLN A 194 -0.55 -35.14 -5.65
CA GLN A 194 -1.37 -34.01 -6.01
C GLN A 194 -1.31 -32.92 -4.90
N TYR A 195 -1.13 -31.68 -5.32
CA TYR A 195 -1.21 -30.52 -4.48
C TYR A 195 -2.19 -29.49 -5.07
N SER A 196 -3.19 -29.09 -4.29
CA SER A 196 -4.18 -28.09 -4.72
C SER A 196 -3.73 -26.70 -4.30
N PHE A 197 -3.85 -25.75 -5.21
CA PHE A 197 -3.58 -24.34 -4.98
C PHE A 197 -4.61 -23.49 -5.73
N SER A 198 -4.61 -22.19 -5.46
CA SER A 198 -5.53 -21.27 -6.14
C SER A 198 -4.76 -20.17 -6.86
N VAL A 199 -5.32 -19.71 -7.98
CA VAL A 199 -4.86 -18.54 -8.74
C VAL A 199 -6.00 -17.54 -8.81
N PHE A 200 -5.65 -16.27 -9.04
CA PHE A 200 -6.63 -15.20 -9.25
C PHE A 200 -6.64 -14.78 -10.70
N ASP A 201 -7.84 -14.55 -11.24
CA ASP A 201 -8.04 -13.98 -12.56
C ASP A 201 -7.97 -12.44 -12.56
N SER A 202 -8.16 -11.82 -13.72
CA SER A 202 -8.16 -10.37 -13.88
C SER A 202 -9.30 -9.65 -13.16
N LEU A 203 -10.37 -10.36 -12.83
CA LEU A 203 -11.53 -9.84 -12.09
C LEU A 203 -11.40 -10.08 -10.57
N GLY A 204 -10.40 -10.88 -10.14
CA GLY A 204 -10.15 -11.22 -8.74
C GLY A 204 -10.89 -12.44 -8.23
N ASN A 205 -11.49 -13.24 -9.14
CA ASN A 205 -12.06 -14.51 -8.74
C ASN A 205 -10.96 -15.52 -8.47
N GLU A 206 -11.16 -16.34 -7.45
CA GLU A 206 -10.23 -17.40 -7.07
C GLU A 206 -10.56 -18.68 -7.81
N HIS A 207 -9.60 -19.23 -8.56
CA HIS A 207 -9.72 -20.47 -9.29
C HIS A 207 -8.78 -21.51 -8.71
N LYS A 208 -9.32 -22.70 -8.38
CA LYS A 208 -8.53 -23.80 -7.85
C LYS A 208 -7.93 -24.61 -8.98
N LEU A 209 -6.64 -24.86 -8.85
CA LEU A 209 -5.85 -25.70 -9.74
C LEU A 209 -5.18 -26.81 -8.93
N ASN A 210 -4.86 -27.91 -9.60
CA ASN A 210 -4.11 -29.00 -9.02
C ASN A 210 -2.76 -29.11 -9.72
N TYR A 211 -1.69 -29.12 -8.94
CA TYR A 211 -0.38 -29.57 -9.37
C TYR A 211 -0.28 -31.07 -9.16
N ILE A 212 0.07 -31.77 -10.20
CA ILE A 212 0.31 -33.23 -10.15
C ILE A 212 1.78 -33.43 -10.42
N PHE A 213 2.47 -34.01 -9.44
CA PHE A 213 3.86 -34.43 -9.54
C PHE A 213 3.89 -35.92 -9.73
N THR A 214 4.51 -36.40 -10.80
CA THR A 214 4.66 -37.83 -11.10
C THR A 214 6.12 -38.22 -11.04
N LYS A 215 6.48 -39.20 -10.23
CA LYS A 215 7.87 -39.65 -10.15
C LYS A 215 8.18 -40.54 -11.38
N GLN A 216 9.08 -40.06 -12.23
CA GLN A 216 9.45 -40.74 -13.48
C GLN A 216 10.63 -41.70 -13.28
N ALA A 217 11.61 -41.29 -12.47
CA ALA A 217 12.80 -42.08 -12.16
C ALA A 217 13.31 -41.70 -10.75
N PRO A 218 14.31 -42.38 -10.18
CA PRO A 218 14.99 -41.90 -8.99
C PRO A 218 15.47 -40.46 -9.21
N ASN A 219 15.09 -39.56 -8.31
CA ASN A 219 15.44 -38.11 -8.33
C ASN A 219 14.89 -37.32 -9.53
N VAL A 220 13.96 -37.87 -10.32
CA VAL A 220 13.34 -37.19 -11.46
C VAL A 220 11.83 -37.19 -11.32
N TRP A 221 11.24 -36.01 -11.36
CA TRP A 221 9.81 -35.80 -11.28
C TRP A 221 9.31 -34.98 -12.47
N SER A 222 8.23 -35.41 -13.08
CA SER A 222 7.47 -34.55 -13.99
C SER A 222 6.35 -33.89 -13.24
N TRP A 223 5.92 -32.70 -13.72
CA TRP A 223 4.79 -32.01 -13.15
C TRP A 223 3.87 -31.48 -14.23
N LYS A 224 2.58 -31.41 -13.89
CA LYS A 224 1.54 -30.77 -14.72
C LYS A 224 0.56 -30.03 -13.84
N ILE A 225 -0.04 -28.95 -14.40
CA ILE A 225 -1.13 -28.23 -13.78
C ILE A 225 -2.43 -28.68 -14.46
N VAL A 226 -3.43 -29.01 -13.67
CA VAL A 226 -4.75 -29.36 -14.18
C VAL A 226 -5.83 -28.56 -13.43
N PRO A 227 -6.94 -28.22 -14.07
CA PRO A 227 -8.05 -27.57 -13.39
C PRO A 227 -8.60 -28.43 -12.25
N ALA A 228 -9.03 -27.78 -11.16
CA ALA A 228 -9.75 -28.48 -10.11
C ALA A 228 -11.24 -28.57 -10.48
N PRO A 229 -11.86 -29.75 -10.41
CA PRO A 229 -13.23 -29.96 -10.84
C PRO A 229 -14.24 -29.21 -9.96
N GLN A 230 -15.22 -28.60 -10.58
CA GLN A 230 -16.42 -28.08 -9.93
C GLN A 230 -17.63 -28.90 -10.38
N ALA A 231 -18.57 -29.14 -9.46
CA ALA A 231 -19.77 -29.90 -9.80
C ALA A 231 -20.70 -29.05 -10.70
N GLY A 232 -21.11 -29.62 -11.82
CA GLY A 232 -22.10 -29.07 -12.75
C GLY A 232 -23.09 -30.11 -13.19
N ALA A 233 -24.26 -29.70 -13.64
CA ALA A 233 -25.25 -30.58 -14.23
C ALA A 233 -26.07 -29.83 -15.29
N GLU A 234 -26.26 -30.44 -16.44
CA GLU A 234 -27.10 -29.92 -17.50
C GLU A 234 -28.20 -30.91 -17.86
N THR A 235 -29.35 -30.37 -18.26
CA THR A 235 -30.50 -31.18 -18.68
C THR A 235 -30.87 -30.77 -20.10
N TYR A 236 -30.86 -31.75 -21.00
CA TYR A 236 -31.22 -31.57 -22.40
C TYR A 236 -32.54 -32.27 -22.70
N THR A 237 -33.43 -31.56 -23.39
CA THR A 237 -34.67 -32.17 -23.87
C THR A 237 -34.44 -32.67 -25.29
N VAL A 238 -34.68 -33.95 -25.49
CA VAL A 238 -34.59 -34.57 -26.81
C VAL A 238 -35.87 -34.25 -27.57
N GLU A 239 -35.78 -33.45 -28.64
CA GLU A 239 -36.88 -33.25 -29.57
C GLU A 239 -36.93 -34.37 -30.57
N GLN A 240 -38.07 -35.09 -30.62
CA GLN A 240 -38.29 -36.18 -31.53
C GLN A 240 -38.85 -35.72 -32.85
N PRO A 241 -38.34 -36.19 -34.01
CA PRO A 241 -39.00 -36.03 -35.27
C PRO A 241 -40.39 -36.74 -35.27
N ALA A 242 -41.38 -36.12 -35.80
CA ALA A 242 -42.74 -36.66 -35.84
C ALA A 242 -42.78 -38.08 -36.46
N GLY A 243 -43.01 -39.09 -35.62
CA GLY A 243 -43.35 -40.43 -36.06
C GLY A 243 -42.44 -41.59 -35.69
N GLY A 244 -41.48 -41.48 -34.78
CA GLY A 244 -40.61 -42.61 -34.45
C GLY A 244 -39.98 -42.56 -33.06
N THR A 245 -39.55 -43.75 -32.56
CA THR A 245 -38.62 -43.87 -31.44
C THR A 245 -37.21 -43.41 -31.87
N LEU A 246 -36.48 -42.75 -31.02
CA LEU A 246 -35.05 -42.43 -31.26
C LEU A 246 -34.21 -43.70 -31.18
N ALA A 247 -34.27 -44.50 -32.27
CA ALA A 247 -33.50 -45.74 -32.39
C ALA A 247 -32.03 -45.40 -32.64
N ARG A 248 -31.15 -45.62 -31.69
CA ARG A 248 -29.66 -45.62 -31.82
C ARG A 248 -29.04 -44.46 -32.63
N ASN A 249 -29.79 -43.40 -32.91
CA ASN A 249 -29.25 -42.24 -33.59
C ASN A 249 -28.56 -41.30 -32.57
N PRO A 250 -27.35 -40.84 -32.86
CA PRO A 250 -26.66 -39.89 -31.97
C PRO A 250 -27.49 -38.61 -31.82
N VAL A 251 -27.74 -38.21 -30.60
CA VAL A 251 -28.33 -36.89 -30.29
C VAL A 251 -27.18 -35.90 -30.23
N THR A 252 -27.17 -34.98 -31.15
CA THR A 252 -26.18 -33.89 -31.13
C THR A 252 -26.72 -32.76 -30.23
N ILE A 253 -25.90 -32.42 -29.24
CA ILE A 253 -26.18 -31.29 -28.37
C ILE A 253 -25.34 -30.13 -28.93
N ASP A 254 -26.03 -29.32 -29.78
CA ASP A 254 -25.40 -28.14 -30.38
C ASP A 254 -25.25 -27.04 -29.34
N GLY A 255 -24.16 -26.33 -29.40
CA GLY A 255 -24.02 -25.09 -28.67
C GLY A 255 -22.56 -24.68 -28.51
N ALA A 256 -22.08 -23.86 -29.43
CA ALA A 256 -20.95 -23.01 -29.11
C ALA A 256 -21.21 -22.33 -27.75
N ASN A 257 -20.25 -22.44 -26.82
CA ASN A 257 -20.29 -21.85 -25.48
C ASN A 257 -21.20 -22.55 -24.44
N ARG A 258 -21.40 -23.85 -24.51
CA ARG A 258 -22.04 -24.58 -23.40
C ARG A 258 -21.00 -25.15 -22.43
N PRO A 259 -21.25 -25.11 -21.09
CA PRO A 259 -20.31 -25.59 -20.09
C PRO A 259 -19.88 -27.04 -20.30
N ILE A 260 -20.76 -27.90 -20.84
CA ILE A 260 -20.45 -29.31 -21.09
C ILE A 260 -19.32 -29.51 -22.11
N LEU A 261 -19.12 -28.59 -23.04
CA LEU A 261 -18.04 -28.65 -24.03
C LEU A 261 -16.66 -28.49 -23.36
N TYR A 262 -16.61 -27.89 -22.18
CA TYR A 262 -15.41 -27.68 -21.37
C TYR A 262 -15.31 -28.69 -20.23
N ALA A 263 -16.25 -29.64 -20.13
CA ALA A 263 -16.21 -30.64 -19.09
C ALA A 263 -15.17 -31.72 -19.41
N HIS A 264 -14.26 -31.97 -18.47
CA HIS A 264 -13.21 -32.97 -18.63
C HIS A 264 -13.57 -34.31 -17.99
N ASP A 265 -14.65 -34.37 -17.21
CA ASP A 265 -15.04 -35.53 -16.48
C ASP A 265 -16.58 -35.57 -16.31
N ILE A 266 -17.22 -36.50 -17.00
CA ILE A 266 -18.65 -36.74 -16.90
C ILE A 266 -18.89 -37.78 -15.81
N LYS A 267 -19.65 -37.42 -14.79
CA LYS A 267 -19.93 -38.24 -13.61
C LYS A 267 -21.07 -39.22 -13.82
N SER A 268 -22.16 -38.72 -14.39
CA SER A 268 -23.35 -39.57 -14.59
C SER A 268 -24.11 -39.13 -15.83
N LEU A 269 -24.74 -40.10 -16.47
CA LEU A 269 -25.67 -39.92 -17.57
C LEU A 269 -26.99 -40.59 -17.20
N SER A 270 -28.05 -39.80 -17.11
CA SER A 270 -29.37 -40.29 -16.82
C SER A 270 -30.37 -39.78 -17.86
N VAL A 271 -31.43 -40.56 -18.10
CA VAL A 271 -32.52 -40.17 -18.98
C VAL A 271 -33.80 -40.21 -18.18
N GLU A 272 -34.46 -39.05 -18.07
CA GLU A 272 -35.80 -38.93 -17.51
C GLU A 272 -36.81 -39.26 -18.62
N THR A 273 -37.50 -40.37 -18.45
CA THR A 273 -38.60 -40.81 -19.34
C THR A 273 -39.93 -40.59 -18.67
N PRO A 274 -41.07 -40.57 -19.40
CA PRO A 274 -42.41 -40.49 -18.79
C PRO A 274 -42.70 -41.64 -17.79
N SER A 275 -41.93 -42.70 -17.83
CA SER A 275 -42.05 -43.88 -16.93
C SER A 275 -41.03 -43.91 -15.77
N GLY A 276 -40.07 -42.98 -15.72
CA GLY A 276 -39.07 -42.90 -14.65
C GLY A 276 -37.69 -42.46 -15.14
N VAL A 277 -36.71 -42.45 -14.22
CA VAL A 277 -35.33 -42.04 -14.50
C VAL A 277 -34.49 -43.31 -14.68
N ASN A 278 -33.85 -43.45 -15.83
CA ASN A 278 -32.90 -44.53 -16.11
C ASN A 278 -31.46 -43.99 -16.09
N GLN A 279 -30.57 -44.67 -15.40
CA GLN A 279 -29.13 -44.38 -15.44
C GLN A 279 -28.43 -45.27 -16.48
N TYR A 280 -27.50 -44.68 -17.22
CA TYR A 280 -26.75 -45.35 -18.27
C TYR A 280 -25.28 -45.50 -17.89
N GLN A 281 -24.71 -46.66 -18.19
CA GLN A 281 -23.26 -46.84 -18.21
C GLN A 281 -22.74 -46.21 -19.50
N PHE A 282 -21.79 -45.28 -19.41
CA PHE A 282 -21.33 -44.55 -20.57
C PHE A 282 -19.81 -44.64 -20.75
N THR A 283 -19.36 -44.43 -21.98
CA THR A 283 -17.94 -44.24 -22.33
C THR A 283 -17.81 -42.92 -23.08
N VAL A 284 -16.85 -42.12 -22.67
CA VAL A 284 -16.50 -40.88 -23.37
C VAL A 284 -15.40 -41.15 -24.37
N VAL A 285 -15.56 -40.65 -25.58
CA VAL A 285 -14.59 -40.77 -26.68
C VAL A 285 -14.38 -39.38 -27.30
N ASN A 286 -13.16 -39.14 -27.78
CA ASN A 286 -12.78 -37.86 -28.42
C ASN A 286 -12.51 -38.04 -29.92
N ASP A 287 -12.68 -39.25 -30.46
CA ASP A 287 -12.47 -39.53 -31.88
C ASP A 287 -13.78 -40.05 -32.50
N GLN A 288 -14.18 -39.47 -33.63
CA GLN A 288 -15.38 -39.80 -34.37
C GLN A 288 -15.34 -41.27 -34.88
N ASN A 289 -14.16 -41.79 -35.22
CA ASN A 289 -14.02 -43.17 -35.68
C ASN A 289 -14.26 -44.17 -34.55
N GLU A 290 -13.72 -43.87 -33.36
CA GLU A 290 -13.97 -44.69 -32.17
C GLU A 290 -15.45 -44.62 -31.75
N PHE A 291 -16.07 -43.43 -31.84
CA PHE A 291 -17.49 -43.25 -31.57
C PHE A 291 -18.34 -44.12 -32.51
N ASN A 292 -18.09 -44.07 -33.81
CA ASN A 292 -18.82 -44.85 -34.81
C ASN A 292 -18.62 -46.37 -34.63
N ALA A 293 -17.42 -46.82 -34.25
CA ALA A 293 -17.14 -48.22 -33.97
C ALA A 293 -17.93 -48.70 -32.74
N ARG A 294 -18.04 -47.90 -31.71
CA ARG A 294 -18.79 -48.24 -30.48
C ARG A 294 -20.30 -48.22 -30.67
N LEU A 295 -20.84 -47.36 -31.58
CA LEU A 295 -22.27 -47.34 -31.91
C LEU A 295 -22.82 -48.70 -32.28
N SER A 296 -22.05 -49.51 -33.02
CA SER A 296 -22.51 -50.82 -33.50
C SER A 296 -22.50 -51.90 -32.38
N THR A 297 -21.85 -51.62 -31.26
CA THR A 297 -21.65 -52.61 -30.15
C THR A 297 -22.39 -52.23 -28.86
N LEU A 298 -23.13 -51.09 -28.84
CA LEU A 298 -23.88 -50.65 -27.66
C LEU A 298 -24.99 -51.65 -27.29
N GLY A 299 -24.97 -52.06 -26.02
CA GLY A 299 -26.03 -52.88 -25.42
C GLY A 299 -27.08 -52.02 -24.67
N SER A 300 -28.17 -52.66 -24.24
CA SER A 300 -29.18 -52.00 -23.39
C SER A 300 -28.57 -51.46 -22.11
N GLY A 301 -28.95 -50.25 -21.73
CA GLY A 301 -28.40 -49.54 -20.56
C GLY A 301 -27.01 -48.96 -20.78
N GLN A 302 -26.47 -48.97 -21.98
CA GLN A 302 -25.16 -48.40 -22.33
C GLN A 302 -25.33 -47.14 -23.21
N ALA A 303 -24.39 -46.23 -23.09
CA ALA A 303 -24.29 -45.03 -23.93
C ALA A 303 -22.83 -44.73 -24.29
N VAL A 304 -22.62 -44.02 -25.38
CA VAL A 304 -21.33 -43.49 -25.76
C VAL A 304 -21.48 -41.96 -25.97
N ILE A 305 -20.52 -41.21 -25.46
CA ILE A 305 -20.50 -39.76 -25.55
C ILE A 305 -19.26 -39.37 -26.35
N LEU A 306 -19.45 -38.65 -27.44
CA LEU A 306 -18.37 -38.01 -28.20
C LEU A 306 -18.31 -36.54 -27.86
N VAL A 307 -17.18 -36.11 -27.38
CA VAL A 307 -16.86 -34.69 -27.20
C VAL A 307 -16.02 -34.25 -28.39
N ASN A 308 -16.61 -33.54 -29.34
CA ASN A 308 -15.96 -33.13 -30.57
C ASN A 308 -15.47 -31.70 -30.48
N GLY A 309 -14.33 -31.50 -29.84
CA GLY A 309 -13.73 -30.16 -29.66
C GLY A 309 -14.64 -29.20 -28.91
N THR A 310 -14.77 -27.97 -29.42
CA THR A 310 -15.57 -26.89 -28.82
C THR A 310 -16.96 -26.74 -29.45
N ASP A 311 -17.33 -27.57 -30.42
CA ASP A 311 -18.49 -27.28 -31.27
C ASP A 311 -19.73 -28.09 -30.89
N SER A 312 -19.59 -29.35 -30.49
CA SER A 312 -20.75 -30.20 -30.18
C SER A 312 -20.39 -31.44 -29.33
N VAL A 313 -21.39 -31.90 -28.58
CA VAL A 313 -21.35 -33.20 -27.88
C VAL A 313 -22.39 -34.09 -28.51
N GLN A 314 -21.99 -35.29 -28.94
CA GLN A 314 -22.91 -36.31 -29.44
C GLN A 314 -23.08 -37.41 -28.40
N VAL A 315 -24.32 -37.75 -28.11
CA VAL A 315 -24.64 -38.85 -27.18
C VAL A 315 -25.46 -39.90 -27.92
N ALA A 316 -25.05 -41.13 -27.87
CA ALA A 316 -25.79 -42.25 -28.43
C ALA A 316 -26.10 -43.28 -27.35
N PHE A 317 -27.29 -43.86 -27.42
CA PHE A 317 -27.80 -44.84 -26.48
C PHE A 317 -27.98 -46.20 -27.14
N GLY A 318 -27.80 -47.28 -26.38
CA GLY A 318 -28.06 -48.64 -26.82
C GLY A 318 -29.56 -49.00 -26.84
N ASP A 319 -30.39 -48.21 -26.15
CA ASP A 319 -31.83 -48.36 -26.06
C ASP A 319 -32.59 -47.29 -26.91
N ASP A 320 -33.79 -47.63 -27.30
CA ASP A 320 -34.72 -46.65 -27.91
C ASP A 320 -35.31 -45.76 -26.83
N LEU A 321 -35.11 -44.46 -26.93
CA LEU A 321 -35.66 -43.51 -25.97
C LEU A 321 -37.12 -43.15 -26.29
N PRO A 322 -38.04 -43.17 -25.30
CA PRO A 322 -39.40 -42.70 -25.47
C PRO A 322 -39.52 -41.23 -25.86
N VAL A 323 -40.65 -40.84 -26.45
CA VAL A 323 -40.98 -39.44 -26.74
C VAL A 323 -40.95 -38.62 -25.47
N ASN A 324 -40.47 -37.37 -25.57
CA ASN A 324 -40.32 -36.44 -24.44
C ASN A 324 -39.33 -36.91 -23.33
N SER A 325 -38.37 -37.72 -23.68
CA SER A 325 -37.25 -38.05 -22.77
C SER A 325 -36.34 -36.82 -22.61
N ARG A 326 -35.85 -36.63 -21.40
CA ARG A 326 -34.86 -35.60 -21.06
C ARG A 326 -33.54 -36.26 -20.71
N ILE A 327 -32.46 -35.87 -21.38
CA ILE A 327 -31.11 -36.33 -21.08
C ILE A 327 -30.52 -35.41 -20.02
N ARG A 328 -30.09 -35.97 -18.89
CA ARG A 328 -29.40 -35.26 -17.84
C ARG A 328 -27.97 -35.78 -17.77
N ILE A 329 -27.02 -34.86 -17.98
CA ILE A 329 -25.59 -35.14 -17.86
C ILE A 329 -25.08 -34.37 -16.64
N GLU A 330 -24.54 -35.11 -15.69
CA GLU A 330 -23.82 -34.51 -14.56
C GLU A 330 -22.33 -34.65 -14.85
N TYR A 331 -21.63 -33.52 -14.74
CA TYR A 331 -20.22 -33.43 -15.06
C TYR A 331 -19.49 -32.56 -14.03
N ASN A 332 -18.16 -32.64 -14.03
CA ASN A 332 -17.33 -31.67 -13.36
C ASN A 332 -17.16 -30.49 -14.30
N ASN A 333 -17.75 -29.36 -13.91
CA ASN A 333 -17.52 -28.10 -14.62
C ASN A 333 -16.28 -27.43 -14.07
N PHE A 334 -15.45 -26.87 -14.94
CA PHE A 334 -14.22 -26.20 -14.56
C PHE A 334 -14.35 -24.72 -14.89
N ALA A 335 -14.10 -23.85 -13.89
CA ALA A 335 -13.97 -22.41 -14.13
C ALA A 335 -12.75 -22.11 -15.03
N VAL A 336 -11.74 -22.98 -14.95
CA VAL A 336 -10.61 -23.07 -15.88
C VAL A 336 -10.88 -24.21 -16.83
N SER A 337 -10.97 -23.97 -18.13
CA SER A 337 -11.24 -25.02 -19.10
C SER A 337 -10.07 -26.01 -19.24
N HIS A 338 -8.86 -25.50 -19.43
CA HIS A 338 -7.64 -26.28 -19.51
C HIS A 338 -6.40 -25.40 -19.31
N VAL A 339 -5.27 -26.04 -19.12
CA VAL A 339 -3.95 -25.38 -19.08
C VAL A 339 -3.17 -25.84 -20.30
N VAL A 340 -2.83 -24.90 -21.16
CA VAL A 340 -2.13 -25.18 -22.43
C VAL A 340 -0.70 -24.69 -22.32
N PRO A 341 0.30 -25.52 -22.63
CA PRO A 341 1.63 -25.00 -22.94
C PRO A 341 1.56 -24.15 -24.21
N MET A 342 2.01 -22.92 -24.15
CA MET A 342 2.14 -22.08 -25.35
C MET A 342 3.24 -22.68 -26.23
N VAL A 343 2.87 -23.20 -27.38
CA VAL A 343 3.86 -23.61 -28.39
C VAL A 343 4.53 -22.32 -28.88
N ASP A 344 5.83 -22.21 -28.65
CA ASP A 344 6.63 -21.11 -29.18
C ASP A 344 6.51 -21.16 -30.73
N VAL A 345 5.97 -20.12 -31.33
CA VAL A 345 5.63 -20.06 -32.78
C VAL A 345 6.89 -20.01 -33.66
N ASP A 346 8.07 -20.08 -33.05
CA ASP A 346 9.31 -20.12 -33.79
C ASP A 346 9.62 -21.55 -34.27
N ALA A 347 8.88 -21.96 -35.30
CA ALA A 347 9.08 -23.22 -36.00
C ALA A 347 10.47 -23.37 -36.67
N SER A 348 11.36 -22.40 -36.49
CA SER A 348 12.70 -22.42 -37.05
C SER A 348 13.75 -23.15 -36.19
N VAL A 349 13.41 -23.50 -34.94
CA VAL A 349 14.28 -24.28 -34.06
C VAL A 349 13.81 -25.73 -34.04
N PRO A 350 14.50 -26.67 -34.72
CA PRO A 350 14.17 -28.06 -34.63
C PRO A 350 14.32 -28.56 -33.19
N GLY A 351 13.24 -29.10 -32.59
CA GLY A 351 13.27 -29.77 -31.30
C GLY A 351 12.47 -29.15 -30.15
N ARG A 352 11.72 -28.08 -30.35
CA ARG A 352 10.99 -27.38 -29.26
C ARG A 352 9.51 -27.80 -29.05
N ALA A 353 8.95 -28.64 -29.91
CA ALA A 353 7.64 -29.24 -29.70
C ALA A 353 7.77 -30.67 -29.14
N ALA A 354 8.96 -31.09 -28.76
CA ALA A 354 9.29 -32.40 -28.29
C ALA A 354 8.96 -32.55 -26.80
N GLY A 355 8.69 -33.74 -26.36
CA GLY A 355 8.64 -34.13 -24.96
C GLY A 355 9.98 -33.87 -24.25
N TYR A 356 10.11 -34.30 -23.02
CA TYR A 356 11.34 -34.09 -22.26
C TYR A 356 12.27 -35.29 -22.37
N ASP A 357 13.49 -35.05 -22.87
CA ASP A 357 14.64 -35.96 -22.81
C ASP A 357 15.53 -35.48 -21.65
N TRP A 358 15.30 -36.03 -20.44
CA TRP A 358 16.00 -35.59 -19.25
C TRP A 358 17.38 -36.26 -19.06
N ASN A 359 17.63 -37.37 -19.75
CA ASN A 359 18.90 -38.07 -19.72
C ASN A 359 19.81 -37.72 -20.89
N ASN A 360 19.30 -36.95 -21.86
CA ASN A 360 19.99 -36.42 -23.05
C ASN A 360 20.55 -37.56 -23.96
N ASP A 361 19.79 -38.65 -24.11
CA ASP A 361 20.15 -39.75 -24.98
C ASP A 361 19.56 -39.63 -26.39
N GLY A 362 18.79 -38.58 -26.65
CA GLY A 362 18.15 -38.25 -27.93
C GLY A 362 16.78 -38.93 -28.10
N ILE A 363 16.25 -39.57 -27.07
CA ILE A 363 14.92 -40.20 -27.02
C ILE A 363 14.06 -39.43 -26.02
N GLU A 364 12.83 -39.07 -26.37
CA GLU A 364 11.91 -38.45 -25.45
C GLU A 364 11.48 -39.40 -24.33
N ASP A 365 11.93 -39.15 -23.10
CA ASP A 365 11.51 -39.92 -21.91
C ASP A 365 10.05 -39.61 -21.52
N ILE A 366 9.58 -38.39 -21.76
CA ILE A 366 8.20 -37.97 -21.49
C ILE A 366 7.63 -37.35 -22.78
N PRO A 367 6.63 -37.96 -23.40
CA PRO A 367 6.02 -37.49 -24.62
C PRO A 367 5.44 -36.08 -24.49
N ALA A 368 5.43 -35.35 -25.60
CA ALA A 368 4.86 -33.99 -25.67
C ALA A 368 3.41 -33.97 -25.13
N GLY A 369 3.09 -32.96 -24.30
CA GLY A 369 1.75 -32.74 -23.71
C GLY A 369 1.43 -33.58 -22.47
N GLN A 370 2.28 -34.53 -22.06
CA GLN A 370 2.05 -35.30 -20.83
C GLN A 370 2.54 -34.58 -19.57
N ALA A 371 3.50 -33.65 -19.68
CA ALA A 371 4.00 -32.84 -18.59
C ALA A 371 4.21 -31.41 -19.04
N HIS A 372 4.10 -30.47 -18.10
CA HIS A 372 4.45 -29.05 -18.30
C HIS A 372 5.92 -28.79 -17.96
N GLY A 373 6.54 -29.63 -17.15
CA GLY A 373 7.94 -29.51 -16.81
C GLY A 373 8.49 -30.70 -16.07
N VAL A 374 9.81 -30.71 -15.87
CA VAL A 374 10.57 -31.75 -15.17
C VAL A 374 11.45 -31.13 -14.10
N LEU A 375 11.53 -31.80 -12.95
CA LEU A 375 12.39 -31.45 -11.83
C LEU A 375 13.43 -32.54 -11.64
N ILE A 376 14.68 -32.15 -11.54
CA ILE A 376 15.81 -33.06 -11.33
C ILE A 376 16.47 -32.68 -10.00
N PHE A 377 16.56 -33.67 -9.10
CA PHE A 377 17.17 -33.54 -7.80
C PHE A 377 18.54 -34.21 -7.77
N GLY A 378 19.44 -33.68 -6.95
CA GLY A 378 20.74 -34.30 -6.69
C GLY A 378 20.63 -35.46 -5.69
N GLU A 379 21.74 -36.20 -5.53
CA GLU A 379 21.84 -37.26 -4.53
C GLU A 379 21.69 -36.73 -3.09
N ASP A 380 21.93 -35.41 -2.88
CA ASP A 380 21.73 -34.73 -1.62
C ASP A 380 20.27 -34.27 -1.39
N GLY A 381 19.35 -34.60 -2.28
CA GLY A 381 17.93 -34.27 -2.21
C GLY A 381 17.60 -32.80 -2.52
N ARG A 382 18.55 -32.04 -3.02
CA ARG A 382 18.32 -30.63 -3.44
C ARG A 382 17.94 -30.56 -4.90
N LEU A 383 17.14 -29.55 -5.25
CA LEU A 383 16.78 -29.29 -6.64
C LEU A 383 18.01 -28.79 -7.41
N VAL A 384 18.42 -29.55 -8.42
CA VAL A 384 19.54 -29.21 -9.31
C VAL A 384 19.02 -28.45 -10.53
N GLN A 385 17.91 -28.90 -11.11
CA GLN A 385 17.38 -28.34 -12.34
C GLN A 385 15.85 -28.41 -12.37
N SER A 386 15.24 -27.32 -12.84
CA SER A 386 13.83 -27.26 -13.22
C SER A 386 13.75 -26.95 -14.70
N LEU A 387 13.19 -27.86 -15.47
CA LEU A 387 13.00 -27.72 -16.91
C LEU A 387 11.54 -27.39 -17.20
N MET A 388 11.31 -26.37 -18.00
CA MET A 388 10.01 -25.98 -18.52
C MET A 388 10.21 -25.50 -19.96
N ASN A 389 9.55 -26.17 -20.92
CA ASN A 389 9.83 -25.94 -22.35
C ASN A 389 9.06 -24.75 -22.94
N SER A 390 7.97 -24.32 -22.28
CA SER A 390 7.10 -23.26 -22.81
C SER A 390 6.42 -22.47 -21.71
N ASP A 391 5.93 -21.28 -22.04
CA ASP A 391 5.00 -20.54 -21.20
C ASP A 391 3.69 -21.33 -21.08
N LEU A 392 2.94 -21.07 -20.01
CA LEU A 392 1.65 -21.72 -19.77
C LEU A 392 0.52 -20.70 -19.88
N THR A 393 -0.56 -21.07 -20.53
CA THR A 393 -1.81 -20.31 -20.51
C THR A 393 -2.87 -21.12 -19.76
N ILE A 394 -3.41 -20.51 -18.71
CA ILE A 394 -4.59 -21.04 -18.03
C ILE A 394 -5.80 -20.45 -18.74
N VAL A 395 -6.40 -21.26 -19.61
CA VAL A 395 -7.55 -20.84 -20.40
C VAL A 395 -8.80 -20.82 -19.53
N MET A 396 -9.41 -19.66 -19.43
CA MET A 396 -10.60 -19.47 -18.61
C MET A 396 -11.85 -19.90 -19.38
N ASN A 397 -12.82 -20.46 -18.66
CA ASN A 397 -14.11 -20.76 -19.24
C ASN A 397 -14.93 -19.44 -19.32
N PRO A 398 -15.21 -18.90 -20.52
CA PRO A 398 -15.85 -17.61 -20.66
C PRO A 398 -17.29 -17.58 -20.12
N GLU A 399 -17.99 -18.69 -20.08
CA GLU A 399 -19.35 -18.78 -19.55
C GLU A 399 -19.40 -18.75 -18.02
N VAL A 400 -18.31 -19.18 -17.35
CA VAL A 400 -18.25 -19.29 -15.89
C VAL A 400 -17.50 -18.12 -15.27
N SER A 401 -16.36 -17.73 -15.83
CA SER A 401 -15.49 -16.71 -15.21
C SER A 401 -15.69 -15.30 -15.78
N GLY A 402 -15.99 -15.19 -17.08
CA GLY A 402 -16.02 -13.89 -17.77
C GLY A 402 -14.67 -13.16 -17.77
N ALA A 403 -13.61 -13.77 -17.28
CA ALA A 403 -12.28 -13.19 -17.14
C ALA A 403 -11.39 -13.55 -18.34
N ALA A 404 -10.34 -12.76 -18.53
CA ALA A 404 -9.29 -13.07 -19.50
C ALA A 404 -8.44 -14.26 -19.03
N ASP A 405 -7.82 -14.96 -19.99
CA ASP A 405 -6.88 -16.04 -19.73
C ASP A 405 -5.70 -15.56 -18.88
N ILE A 406 -5.17 -16.45 -18.04
CA ILE A 406 -4.03 -16.15 -17.19
C ILE A 406 -2.76 -16.67 -17.86
N PHE A 407 -1.83 -15.78 -18.13
CA PHE A 407 -0.54 -16.12 -18.75
C PHE A 407 0.55 -16.25 -17.70
N LEU A 408 1.16 -17.42 -17.61
CA LEU A 408 2.29 -17.71 -16.74
C LEU A 408 3.54 -17.91 -17.61
N ARG A 409 4.43 -16.93 -17.62
CA ARG A 409 5.73 -17.08 -18.28
C ARG A 409 6.55 -18.15 -17.58
N ARG A 410 7.35 -18.90 -18.33
CA ARG A 410 8.19 -19.97 -17.77
C ARG A 410 9.13 -19.47 -16.66
N GLU A 411 9.63 -18.23 -16.77
CA GLU A 411 10.48 -17.59 -15.77
C GLU A 411 9.74 -17.25 -14.48
N ASN A 412 8.41 -17.18 -14.53
CA ASN A 412 7.53 -16.83 -13.41
C ASN A 412 6.93 -18.06 -12.71
N VAL A 413 7.14 -19.26 -13.24
CA VAL A 413 6.85 -20.52 -12.55
C VAL A 413 8.16 -21.04 -11.96
N GLN A 414 8.37 -20.75 -10.69
CA GLN A 414 9.66 -20.94 -10.03
C GLN A 414 9.57 -22.02 -8.96
N PHE A 415 10.57 -22.87 -8.91
CA PHE A 415 10.82 -23.77 -7.79
C PHE A 415 12.05 -23.24 -7.04
N ASP A 416 11.90 -22.97 -5.74
CA ASP A 416 13.01 -22.41 -4.95
C ASP A 416 14.13 -23.47 -4.82
N PRO A 417 15.31 -23.24 -5.39
CA PRO A 417 16.36 -24.27 -5.42
C PRO A 417 16.92 -24.61 -4.03
N ILE A 418 16.68 -23.75 -3.04
CA ILE A 418 17.14 -23.97 -1.65
C ILE A 418 16.04 -24.62 -0.81
N LYS A 419 14.79 -24.23 -1.02
CA LYS A 419 13.66 -24.60 -0.17
C LYS A 419 12.79 -25.70 -0.79
N PHE A 420 12.97 -26.04 -2.07
CA PHE A 420 12.27 -27.13 -2.72
C PHE A 420 13.19 -28.35 -2.78
N THR A 421 12.80 -29.39 -2.08
CA THR A 421 13.68 -30.55 -1.78
C THR A 421 13.00 -31.87 -2.04
N GLN A 422 13.78 -32.94 -2.09
CA GLN A 422 13.31 -34.32 -2.15
C GLN A 422 14.00 -35.14 -1.06
N TYR A 423 13.42 -35.19 0.13
CA TYR A 423 13.89 -36.02 1.23
C TYR A 423 12.88 -37.14 1.54
N ALA A 424 13.35 -38.16 2.23
CA ALA A 424 12.52 -39.27 2.70
C ALA A 424 11.65 -38.85 3.90
N ASP A 425 10.78 -37.87 3.69
CA ASP A 425 9.84 -37.30 4.66
C ASP A 425 8.55 -36.91 3.92
N ALA A 426 7.52 -36.59 4.68
CA ALA A 426 6.20 -36.24 4.13
C ALA A 426 6.28 -35.13 3.05
N THR A 427 5.43 -35.24 2.03
CA THR A 427 5.30 -34.21 1.01
C THR A 427 4.63 -32.97 1.60
N THR A 428 5.31 -31.80 1.52
CA THR A 428 4.89 -30.52 2.14
C THR A 428 4.94 -29.36 1.14
N VAL A 429 4.53 -29.60 -0.09
CA VAL A 429 4.56 -28.56 -1.16
C VAL A 429 3.65 -27.38 -0.79
N LYS A 430 4.14 -26.17 -0.98
CA LYS A 430 3.38 -24.91 -0.86
C LYS A 430 3.63 -24.04 -2.09
N ALA A 431 2.59 -23.38 -2.57
CA ALA A 431 2.69 -22.42 -3.65
C ALA A 431 2.48 -20.98 -3.11
N MET A 432 3.41 -20.10 -3.39
CA MET A 432 3.27 -18.66 -3.21
C MET A 432 2.90 -18.03 -4.54
N LYS A 433 1.95 -17.12 -4.54
CA LYS A 433 1.40 -16.48 -5.75
C LYS A 433 1.40 -14.96 -5.59
N THR A 434 1.49 -14.24 -6.70
CA THR A 434 1.45 -12.76 -6.73
C THR A 434 0.03 -12.22 -6.82
N GLY A 435 -0.90 -12.95 -7.42
CA GLY A 435 -2.28 -12.52 -7.61
C GLY A 435 -3.09 -12.43 -6.31
N TYR A 436 -4.08 -11.53 -6.29
CA TYR A 436 -5.00 -11.33 -5.17
C TYR A 436 -6.35 -10.79 -5.64
N ALA A 437 -7.38 -11.03 -4.84
CA ALA A 437 -8.71 -10.47 -5.04
C ALA A 437 -8.72 -8.95 -4.78
N ALA A 438 -9.75 -8.25 -5.26
CA ALA A 438 -9.97 -6.86 -4.90
C ALA A 438 -10.12 -6.70 -3.38
N GLY A 439 -9.59 -5.61 -2.83
CA GLY A 439 -9.63 -5.31 -1.41
C GLY A 439 -10.16 -3.91 -1.13
N ILE A 440 -10.83 -3.74 0.00
CA ILE A 440 -11.27 -2.45 0.51
C ILE A 440 -10.32 -2.07 1.64
N LEU A 441 -10.02 -0.77 1.80
CA LEU A 441 -9.18 -0.27 2.89
C LEU A 441 -9.80 -0.64 4.25
N ASN A 442 -9.04 -1.32 5.10
CA ASN A 442 -9.43 -1.74 6.44
C ASN A 442 -8.83 -0.84 7.53
N SER A 443 -7.55 -0.54 7.43
CA SER A 443 -6.83 0.32 8.37
C SER A 443 -5.64 1.00 7.69
N ILE A 444 -5.14 2.06 8.32
CA ILE A 444 -3.96 2.79 7.86
C ILE A 444 -2.89 2.80 8.95
N SER A 445 -1.64 2.87 8.53
CA SER A 445 -0.51 3.25 9.40
C SER A 445 0.37 4.27 8.69
N ILE A 446 1.09 5.06 9.46
CA ILE A 446 2.01 6.06 8.92
C ILE A 446 3.40 5.71 9.43
N ASP A 447 4.37 5.66 8.52
CA ASP A 447 5.74 5.33 8.88
C ASP A 447 6.61 6.57 9.15
N SER A 448 7.87 6.35 9.50
CA SER A 448 8.82 7.43 9.82
C SER A 448 9.20 8.31 8.61
N GLU A 449 8.95 7.85 7.40
CA GLU A 449 9.16 8.62 6.17
C GLU A 449 7.92 9.39 5.71
N GLY A 450 6.83 9.29 6.48
CA GLY A 450 5.55 9.92 6.18
C GLY A 450 4.71 9.20 5.13
N ARG A 451 5.03 7.92 4.84
CA ARG A 451 4.22 7.10 3.95
C ARG A 451 2.98 6.62 4.68
N VAL A 452 1.84 6.87 4.10
CA VAL A 452 0.55 6.36 4.56
C VAL A 452 0.33 5.00 3.92
N ILE A 453 0.46 3.95 4.72
CA ILE A 453 0.33 2.56 4.30
C ILE A 453 -1.08 2.10 4.61
N GLY A 454 -1.84 1.78 3.56
CA GLY A 454 -3.15 1.15 3.67
C GLY A 454 -3.06 -0.36 3.80
N TYR A 455 -3.78 -0.94 4.75
CA TYR A 455 -3.98 -2.38 4.87
C TYR A 455 -5.37 -2.74 4.38
N TYR A 456 -5.44 -3.67 3.44
CA TYR A 456 -6.67 -4.02 2.73
C TYR A 456 -7.26 -5.35 3.20
N THR A 457 -8.56 -5.53 2.97
CA THR A 457 -9.29 -6.75 3.36
C THR A 457 -8.79 -8.02 2.65
N ASN A 458 -8.07 -7.87 1.54
CA ASN A 458 -7.42 -8.97 0.81
C ASN A 458 -6.05 -9.37 1.41
N GLY A 459 -5.66 -8.81 2.57
CA GLY A 459 -4.38 -9.08 3.23
C GLY A 459 -3.17 -8.38 2.63
N GLN A 460 -3.37 -7.54 1.61
CA GLN A 460 -2.31 -6.76 0.99
C GLN A 460 -2.14 -5.41 1.68
N SER A 461 -0.96 -4.83 1.53
CA SER A 461 -0.66 -3.46 1.96
C SER A 461 -0.09 -2.66 0.80
N ARG A 462 -0.42 -1.37 0.73
CA ARG A 462 0.04 -0.47 -0.32
C ARG A 462 0.36 0.91 0.26
N GLU A 463 1.34 1.59 -0.31
CA GLU A 463 1.58 3.01 -0.07
C GLU A 463 0.53 3.82 -0.82
N ASP A 464 -0.40 4.45 -0.08
CA ASP A 464 -1.53 5.17 -0.67
C ASP A 464 -1.29 6.67 -0.79
N ALA A 465 -0.48 7.21 0.12
CA ALA A 465 -0.09 8.62 0.11
C ALA A 465 1.25 8.83 0.82
N VAL A 466 1.86 9.99 0.60
CA VAL A 466 3.06 10.45 1.31
C VAL A 466 2.81 11.86 1.83
N LEU A 467 3.02 12.07 3.13
CA LEU A 467 2.92 13.39 3.76
C LEU A 467 4.03 14.32 3.28
N ALA A 468 3.66 15.54 2.91
CA ALA A 468 4.62 16.56 2.56
C ALA A 468 5.06 17.34 3.80
N ILE A 469 6.37 17.56 3.93
CA ILE A 469 6.97 18.42 4.95
C ILE A 469 7.62 19.62 4.28
N ALA A 470 7.35 20.81 4.79
CA ALA A 470 7.97 22.04 4.38
C ALA A 470 9.09 22.44 5.34
N ILE A 471 10.22 22.89 4.81
CA ILE A 471 11.27 23.58 5.58
C ILE A 471 11.42 25.01 5.08
N PHE A 472 11.84 25.89 5.97
CA PHE A 472 12.10 27.30 5.70
C PHE A 472 13.55 27.64 6.05
N ASN A 473 14.16 28.52 5.27
CA ASN A 473 15.52 28.98 5.56
C ASN A 473 15.58 29.77 6.88
N ASN A 474 14.51 30.51 7.20
CA ASN A 474 14.38 31.25 8.45
C ASN A 474 13.00 31.01 9.08
N PRO A 475 12.83 29.95 9.90
CA PRO A 475 11.56 29.68 10.57
C PRO A 475 11.10 30.80 11.52
N GLY A 476 12.05 31.53 12.12
CA GLY A 476 11.74 32.68 12.99
C GLY A 476 11.06 33.85 12.29
N GLY A 477 11.14 33.89 10.96
CA GLY A 477 10.47 34.89 10.13
C GLY A 477 9.02 34.56 9.78
N LEU A 478 8.49 33.42 10.17
CA LEU A 478 7.12 33.03 9.89
C LEU A 478 6.11 33.85 10.69
N ASN A 479 4.99 34.25 10.08
CA ASN A 479 3.90 34.94 10.73
C ASN A 479 2.96 33.95 11.43
N LYS A 480 2.69 34.12 12.74
CA LYS A 480 1.65 33.36 13.46
C LYS A 480 0.26 33.91 13.08
N VAL A 481 -0.65 33.05 12.65
CA VAL A 481 -2.03 33.40 12.22
C VAL A 481 -3.07 32.96 13.25
N GLY A 482 -2.65 32.34 14.34
CA GLY A 482 -3.51 31.68 15.32
C GLY A 482 -3.62 30.19 15.10
N ASN A 483 -4.24 29.48 16.06
CA ASN A 483 -4.46 28.02 15.99
C ASN A 483 -3.19 27.20 15.68
N ASN A 484 -2.01 27.63 16.13
CA ASN A 484 -0.70 27.06 15.85
C ASN A 484 -0.35 26.98 14.35
N LEU A 485 -0.97 27.85 13.55
CA LEU A 485 -0.71 28.00 12.12
C LEU A 485 0.29 29.14 11.87
N TYR A 486 1.12 28.91 10.86
CA TYR A 486 2.12 29.85 10.38
C TYR A 486 1.91 30.13 8.90
N GLN A 487 2.21 31.35 8.48
CA GLN A 487 2.27 31.76 7.08
C GLN A 487 3.66 32.27 6.72
N PRO A 488 4.10 32.06 5.46
CA PRO A 488 5.36 32.62 4.99
C PRO A 488 5.35 34.14 5.04
N SER A 489 6.49 34.72 5.31
CA SER A 489 6.74 36.15 5.19
C SER A 489 7.88 36.41 4.21
N THR A 490 8.10 37.69 3.90
CA THR A 490 9.25 38.07 3.06
C THR A 490 10.61 37.72 3.66
N ASN A 491 10.68 37.49 4.99
CA ASN A 491 11.92 37.14 5.70
C ASN A 491 12.03 35.65 6.06
N SER A 492 10.97 34.86 5.89
CA SER A 492 11.05 33.41 6.11
C SER A 492 11.67 32.65 4.95
N GLY A 493 11.64 33.21 3.75
CA GLY A 493 11.91 32.56 2.50
C GLY A 493 10.71 31.72 2.02
N TYR A 494 10.85 31.13 0.83
CA TYR A 494 9.83 30.23 0.27
C TYR A 494 9.91 28.84 0.93
N PRO A 495 8.77 28.15 1.05
CA PRO A 495 8.76 26.77 1.54
C PRO A 495 9.46 25.84 0.56
N VAL A 496 10.25 24.91 1.09
CA VAL A 496 10.87 23.84 0.31
C VAL A 496 10.21 22.52 0.70
N TYR A 497 9.36 22.02 -0.17
CA TYR A 497 8.59 20.78 0.05
C TYR A 497 9.44 19.55 -0.15
N GLY A 498 9.08 18.45 0.53
CA GLY A 498 9.68 17.16 0.32
C GLY A 498 9.22 16.12 1.33
N ARG A 499 9.73 14.90 1.19
CA ARG A 499 9.43 13.78 2.07
C ARG A 499 10.13 13.92 3.42
N ALA A 500 9.55 13.33 4.47
CA ALA A 500 10.19 13.21 5.76
C ALA A 500 11.52 12.43 5.67
N GLY A 501 12.48 12.76 6.51
CA GLY A 501 13.79 12.10 6.56
C GLY A 501 14.76 12.44 5.42
N VAL A 502 14.37 13.25 4.43
CA VAL A 502 15.18 13.57 3.25
C VAL A 502 15.47 15.07 3.18
N GLY A 503 16.71 15.44 2.80
CA GLY A 503 17.07 16.85 2.55
C GLY A 503 17.03 17.74 3.80
N GLY A 504 17.38 17.20 4.97
CA GLY A 504 17.39 17.95 6.24
C GLY A 504 16.02 18.03 6.94
N ARG A 505 14.99 17.41 6.39
CA ARG A 505 13.67 17.29 7.01
C ARG A 505 13.68 16.25 8.10
N GLY A 506 12.94 16.52 9.18
CA GLY A 506 12.75 15.57 10.27
C GLY A 506 11.98 14.33 9.84
N THR A 507 12.08 13.28 10.63
CA THR A 507 11.29 12.06 10.50
C THR A 507 9.93 12.23 11.19
N ILE A 508 8.95 11.41 10.83
CA ILE A 508 7.64 11.41 11.47
C ILE A 508 7.59 10.33 12.54
N ILE A 509 7.02 10.66 13.69
CA ILE A 509 6.67 9.73 14.76
C ILE A 509 5.14 9.62 14.76
N ALA A 510 4.61 8.47 14.37
CA ALA A 510 3.19 8.20 14.41
C ALA A 510 2.71 7.81 15.81
N GLY A 511 1.44 8.09 16.12
CA GLY A 511 0.84 7.83 17.42
C GLY A 511 1.38 8.72 18.54
N ALA A 512 1.87 9.91 18.19
CA ALA A 512 2.43 10.85 19.15
C ALA A 512 2.19 12.30 18.71
N LEU A 513 2.13 13.23 19.67
CA LEU A 513 2.02 14.66 19.44
C LEU A 513 3.22 15.39 20.05
N GLU A 514 3.69 16.43 19.38
CA GLU A 514 4.74 17.30 19.90
C GLU A 514 4.19 18.13 21.07
N MET A 515 4.91 18.18 22.19
CA MET A 515 4.52 18.97 23.35
C MET A 515 4.87 20.46 23.14
N SER A 516 4.29 21.33 23.97
CA SER A 516 4.74 22.72 24.09
C SER A 516 6.19 22.81 24.57
N ASN A 517 6.97 23.79 24.08
CA ASN A 517 8.32 24.03 24.55
C ASN A 517 8.39 25.03 25.72
N VAL A 518 7.28 25.27 26.39
CA VAL A 518 7.19 26.16 27.55
C VAL A 518 7.65 25.42 28.81
N ASP A 519 8.65 25.99 29.49
CA ASP A 519 9.07 25.56 30.82
C ASP A 519 8.39 26.46 31.88
N LEU A 520 7.41 25.90 32.59
CA LEU A 520 6.67 26.64 33.61
C LEU A 520 7.54 27.23 34.71
N ALA A 521 8.57 26.53 35.16
CA ALA A 521 9.43 26.99 36.24
C ALA A 521 10.23 28.24 35.82
N LYS A 522 10.74 28.20 34.58
CA LYS A 522 11.42 29.32 33.96
C LYS A 522 10.48 30.50 33.73
N GLU A 523 9.32 30.28 33.13
CA GLU A 523 8.34 31.34 32.84
C GLU A 523 7.82 32.04 34.12
N PHE A 524 7.57 31.27 35.20
CA PHE A 524 7.20 31.89 36.49
C PHE A 524 8.35 32.69 37.09
N THR A 525 9.59 32.23 36.98
CA THR A 525 10.77 32.97 37.43
C THR A 525 10.90 34.29 36.65
N ASP A 526 10.80 34.20 35.32
CA ASP A 526 10.88 35.38 34.43
C ASP A 526 9.72 36.35 34.71
N MET A 527 8.52 35.86 35.01
CA MET A 527 7.36 36.69 35.42
C MET A 527 7.66 37.42 36.71
N ILE A 528 8.21 36.76 37.74
CA ILE A 528 8.57 37.42 39.01
C ILE A 528 9.62 38.53 38.76
N VAL A 529 10.62 38.25 37.92
CA VAL A 529 11.66 39.25 37.56
C VAL A 529 11.03 40.43 36.83
N ALA A 530 10.17 40.18 35.84
CA ALA A 530 9.46 41.23 35.09
C ALA A 530 8.57 42.07 36.00
N GLN A 531 7.83 41.43 36.92
CA GLN A 531 6.98 42.11 37.90
C GLN A 531 7.79 43.00 38.86
N ARG A 532 8.94 42.46 39.34
CA ARG A 532 9.84 43.24 40.19
C ARG A 532 10.45 44.42 39.44
N GLY A 533 10.86 44.21 38.17
CA GLY A 533 11.34 45.29 37.28
C GLY A 533 10.29 46.36 37.03
N PHE A 534 9.03 45.96 36.82
CA PHE A 534 7.90 46.87 36.69
C PHE A 534 7.71 47.72 37.97
N GLN A 535 7.68 47.07 39.16
CA GLN A 535 7.55 47.76 40.44
C GLN A 535 8.70 48.71 40.71
N ALA A 536 9.94 48.36 40.36
CA ALA A 536 11.12 49.22 40.50
C ALA A 536 10.99 50.48 39.63
N ASN A 537 10.62 50.31 38.35
CA ASN A 537 10.42 51.43 37.44
C ASN A 537 9.24 52.36 37.89
N SER A 538 8.16 51.79 38.43
CA SER A 538 7.04 52.56 39.01
C SER A 538 7.50 53.42 40.19
N ARG A 539 8.37 52.86 41.10
CA ARG A 539 8.93 53.65 42.20
C ARG A 539 9.83 54.78 41.76
N ILE A 540 10.59 54.63 40.64
CA ILE A 540 11.38 55.72 40.08
C ILE A 540 10.47 56.90 39.68
N ILE A 541 9.30 56.61 39.14
CA ILE A 541 8.33 57.62 38.75
C ILE A 541 7.76 58.36 39.98
N THR A 542 7.33 57.59 41.01
CA THR A 542 6.78 58.17 42.25
C THR A 542 7.81 59.05 42.95
N VAL A 543 9.05 58.57 43.12
CA VAL A 543 10.14 59.34 43.74
C VAL A 543 10.49 60.58 42.90
N ALA A 544 10.49 60.50 41.58
CA ALA A 544 10.72 61.62 40.70
C ALA A 544 9.59 62.69 40.79
N ASP A 545 8.35 62.22 40.97
CA ASP A 545 7.18 63.14 41.17
C ASP A 545 7.27 63.86 42.53
N GLU A 546 7.57 63.11 43.62
CA GLU A 546 7.81 63.65 44.95
C GLU A 546 8.91 64.73 44.91
N MET A 547 10.05 64.45 44.26
CA MET A 547 11.11 65.49 44.10
C MET A 547 10.68 66.69 43.27
N LEU A 548 9.81 66.50 42.28
CA LEU A 548 9.24 67.63 41.52
C LEU A 548 8.29 68.51 42.38
N GLN A 549 7.49 67.88 43.23
CA GLN A 549 6.59 68.56 44.17
C GLN A 549 7.40 69.37 45.19
N GLU A 550 8.47 68.76 45.75
CA GLU A 550 9.37 69.46 46.66
C GLU A 550 10.05 70.69 45.98
N LEU A 551 10.49 70.56 44.73
CA LEU A 551 11.05 71.67 43.95
C LEU A 551 10.02 72.81 43.69
N VAL A 552 8.77 72.48 43.46
CA VAL A 552 7.69 73.47 43.31
C VAL A 552 7.41 74.17 44.64
N ASN A 553 7.46 73.40 45.75
CA ASN A 553 7.28 73.92 47.10
C ASN A 553 8.44 74.86 47.50
N LEU A 554 9.68 74.55 47.10
CA LEU A 554 10.86 75.39 47.35
C LEU A 554 10.84 76.73 46.57
N LYS A 555 10.02 76.81 45.52
CA LYS A 555 9.87 78.03 44.70
C LYS A 555 8.79 79.02 45.25
N ARG A 556 8.06 78.62 46.26
CA ARG A 556 7.14 79.45 47.03
C ARG A 556 7.87 80.04 48.25
#